data_5cba52a70fe4f93fbf5260f39d91bde5
#
_entry.id   5cba52a70fe4f93fbf5260f39d91bde5
#
_cell.length_a   1.000
_cell.length_b   1.000
_cell.length_c   1.000
_cell.angle_alpha   90.00
_cell.angle_beta   90.00
_cell.angle_gamma   90.00
#
_symmetry.space_group_name_H-M   'P 1'
#
loop_
_entity.id
_entity.type
_entity.pdbx_description
1 polymer ?
#
loop_
_entity_poly.entity_id
_entity_poly.type
_entity_poly.pdbx_seq_one_letter_code
_entity_poly.pdbx_strand_id
1 'polypeptide(L)'
;ELSQNTLMNYYMPPYLAAKEAGVATFMASFNEINGVPSTGNKWLMTDLLRKDWGFNGFVVTDYTGINEMVAHSIVRNDKEAGELAANAGIGCTSSQYLVQSVKEGKVSEENINRAVASILEMKFLLGLFDDPYRYLDNEREKNTIMKPEFLQEARETSARSIVLLKNDNNFF
;
A
#
# COMPACT_ATOMS: atom_id res chain seq x y z
N GLU A 1 -1.20 20.93 2.31
CA GLU A 1 0.27 21.16 2.27
C GLU A 1 0.89 20.81 3.61
N LEU A 2 2.02 20.11 3.60
CA LEU A 2 2.77 19.73 4.78
C LEU A 2 4.24 20.14 4.60
N SER A 3 4.83 20.75 5.62
CA SER A 3 6.28 20.92 5.61
C SER A 3 6.95 19.54 5.70
N GLN A 4 8.15 19.41 5.14
CA GLN A 4 8.92 18.17 5.27
C GLN A 4 9.18 17.82 6.74
N ASN A 5 9.43 18.83 7.59
CA ASN A 5 9.61 18.62 9.02
C ASN A 5 8.36 18.06 9.68
N THR A 6 7.18 18.58 9.37
CA THR A 6 5.90 18.05 9.89
C THR A 6 5.68 16.62 9.41
N LEU A 7 5.91 16.35 8.12
CA LEU A 7 5.77 15.03 7.55
C LEU A 7 6.66 14.01 8.26
N MET A 8 7.95 14.32 8.42
CA MET A 8 8.95 13.41 9.00
C MET A 8 8.78 13.21 10.51
N ASN A 9 8.27 14.20 11.25
CA ASN A 9 8.15 14.07 12.71
C ASN A 9 6.80 13.52 13.19
N TYR A 10 5.73 13.65 12.40
CA TYR A 10 4.39 13.24 12.84
C TYR A 10 3.77 12.12 12.02
N TYR A 11 4.04 12.07 10.71
CA TYR A 11 3.38 11.11 9.82
C TYR A 11 4.26 9.90 9.47
N MET A 12 5.55 10.11 9.32
CA MET A 12 6.48 9.04 8.88
C MET A 12 6.96 8.09 9.98
N PRO A 13 7.02 8.44 11.28
CA PRO A 13 7.53 7.55 12.31
C PRO A 13 6.84 6.18 12.37
N PRO A 14 5.50 6.05 12.28
CA PRO A 14 4.85 4.74 12.28
C PRO A 14 5.27 3.86 11.09
N TYR A 15 5.49 4.46 9.93
CA TYR A 15 5.92 3.73 8.73
C TYR A 15 7.38 3.26 8.86
N LEU A 16 8.25 4.08 9.42
CA LEU A 16 9.63 3.69 9.70
C LEU A 16 9.65 2.54 10.72
N ALA A 17 8.89 2.65 11.80
CA ALA A 17 8.79 1.59 12.81
C ALA A 17 8.24 0.28 12.22
N ALA A 18 7.24 0.35 11.34
CA ALA A 18 6.73 -0.81 10.62
C ALA A 18 7.79 -1.46 9.72
N LYS A 19 8.58 -0.64 9.00
CA LYS A 19 9.73 -1.11 8.21
C LYS A 19 10.77 -1.80 9.08
N GLU A 20 11.12 -1.22 10.23
CA GLU A 20 12.08 -1.82 11.18
C GLU A 20 11.56 -3.11 11.79
N ALA A 21 10.23 -3.22 11.99
CA ALA A 21 9.57 -4.46 12.40
C ALA A 21 9.53 -5.53 11.29
N GLY A 22 9.98 -5.25 10.09
CA GLY A 22 10.13 -6.22 9.01
C GLY A 22 8.87 -6.44 8.17
N VAL A 23 8.02 -5.42 7.99
CA VAL A 23 6.89 -5.56 7.05
C VAL A 23 7.39 -5.86 5.64
N ALA A 24 6.72 -6.77 4.95
CA ALA A 24 7.07 -7.18 3.59
C ALA A 24 6.53 -6.21 2.51
N THR A 25 5.47 -5.49 2.82
CA THR A 25 4.79 -4.62 1.85
C THR A 25 4.28 -3.34 2.50
N PHE A 26 4.22 -2.28 1.70
CA PHE A 26 3.47 -1.06 2.01
C PHE A 26 2.39 -0.84 0.96
N MET A 27 1.32 -0.19 1.33
CA MET A 27 0.31 0.29 0.39
C MET A 27 0.46 1.80 0.21
N ALA A 28 0.58 2.24 -1.05
CA ALA A 28 0.58 3.65 -1.37
C ALA A 28 -0.84 4.21 -1.22
N SER A 29 -0.96 5.35 -0.56
CA SER A 29 -2.24 6.05 -0.49
C SER A 29 -2.49 6.84 -1.77
N PHE A 30 -3.75 7.08 -2.08
CA PHE A 30 -4.15 7.91 -3.22
C PHE A 30 -4.13 9.41 -2.93
N ASN A 31 -4.11 9.81 -1.66
CA ASN A 31 -4.07 11.22 -1.29
C ASN A 31 -2.70 11.87 -1.59
N GLU A 32 -2.76 13.17 -1.80
CA GLU A 32 -1.62 13.98 -2.19
C GLU A 32 -0.78 14.43 -0.98
N ILE A 33 0.52 14.43 -1.19
CA ILE A 33 1.48 15.12 -0.33
C ILE A 33 2.07 16.27 -1.14
N ASN A 34 1.75 17.49 -0.77
CA ASN A 34 2.19 18.71 -1.47
C ASN A 34 1.90 18.69 -2.98
N GLY A 35 0.67 18.27 -3.34
CA GLY A 35 0.20 18.24 -4.72
C GLY A 35 0.66 17.03 -5.54
N VAL A 36 1.31 16.04 -4.91
CA VAL A 36 1.70 14.79 -5.59
C VAL A 36 1.05 13.60 -4.90
N PRO A 37 0.18 12.83 -5.59
CA PRO A 37 -0.38 11.60 -5.07
C PRO A 37 0.73 10.63 -4.66
N SER A 38 0.58 9.97 -3.51
CA SER A 38 1.61 9.07 -2.99
C SER A 38 1.99 7.98 -4.00
N THR A 39 1.02 7.48 -4.78
CA THR A 39 1.22 6.50 -5.85
C THR A 39 2.19 6.98 -6.94
N GLY A 40 2.22 8.28 -7.24
CA GLY A 40 3.12 8.89 -8.22
C GLY A 40 4.36 9.58 -7.60
N ASN A 41 4.52 9.52 -6.29
CA ASN A 41 5.52 10.29 -5.57
C ASN A 41 6.86 9.53 -5.49
N LYS A 42 7.74 9.79 -6.45
CA LYS A 42 9.07 9.17 -6.51
C LYS A 42 9.91 9.47 -5.27
N TRP A 43 9.85 10.68 -4.74
CA TRP A 43 10.60 11.01 -3.53
C TRP A 43 10.18 10.12 -2.36
N LEU A 44 8.86 9.96 -2.16
CA LEU A 44 8.34 9.13 -1.07
C LEU A 44 8.66 7.65 -1.29
N MET A 45 8.36 7.12 -2.48
CA MET A 45 8.41 5.67 -2.76
C MET A 45 9.82 5.15 -3.09
N THR A 46 10.65 5.96 -3.69
CA THR A 46 12.01 5.56 -4.07
C THR A 46 13.06 6.19 -3.17
N ASP A 47 13.08 7.51 -3.05
CA ASP A 47 14.20 8.17 -2.37
C ASP A 47 14.13 7.95 -0.86
N LEU A 48 13.01 8.28 -0.21
CA LEU A 48 12.83 8.06 1.23
C LEU A 48 12.72 6.57 1.58
N LEU A 49 11.69 5.88 1.02
CA LEU A 49 11.37 4.52 1.46
C LEU A 49 12.48 3.51 1.11
N ARG A 50 13.01 3.54 -0.12
CA ARG A 50 13.97 2.54 -0.58
C ARG A 50 15.42 2.94 -0.32
N LYS A 51 15.83 4.17 -0.66
CA LYS A 51 17.24 4.58 -0.53
C LYS A 51 17.57 4.94 0.91
N ASP A 52 16.80 5.83 1.54
CA ASP A 52 17.13 6.32 2.88
C ASP A 52 16.79 5.28 3.96
N TRP A 53 15.62 4.63 3.86
CA TRP A 53 15.21 3.63 4.84
C TRP A 53 15.64 2.20 4.50
N GLY A 54 16.09 1.91 3.29
CA GLY A 54 16.53 0.57 2.87
C GLY A 54 15.42 -0.46 2.80
N PHE A 55 14.20 -0.06 2.42
CA PHE A 55 13.08 -1.00 2.25
C PHE A 55 13.24 -1.82 0.96
N ASN A 56 13.27 -3.14 1.09
CA ASN A 56 13.48 -4.06 -0.03
C ASN A 56 12.20 -4.77 -0.51
N GLY A 57 11.09 -4.64 0.21
CA GLY A 57 9.81 -5.20 -0.19
C GLY A 57 9.16 -4.46 -1.36
N PHE A 58 7.91 -4.76 -1.66
CA PHE A 58 7.19 -4.07 -2.72
C PHE A 58 6.09 -3.14 -2.18
N VAL A 59 5.75 -2.14 -2.99
CA VAL A 59 4.64 -1.23 -2.70
C VAL A 59 3.49 -1.58 -3.62
N VAL A 60 2.31 -1.80 -3.05
CA VAL A 60 1.05 -2.04 -3.75
C VAL A 60 0.19 -0.78 -3.70
N THR A 61 -0.73 -0.65 -4.63
CA THR A 61 -1.81 0.36 -4.55
C THR A 61 -3.12 -0.32 -4.16
N ASP A 62 -4.11 0.46 -3.79
CA ASP A 62 -5.48 -0.01 -3.77
C ASP A 62 -6.03 -0.20 -5.21
N TYR A 63 -7.32 -0.54 -5.33
CA TYR A 63 -7.93 -0.95 -6.59
C TYR A 63 -7.78 0.08 -7.72
N THR A 64 -7.92 1.37 -7.45
CA THR A 64 -7.92 2.45 -8.45
C THR A 64 -6.80 3.47 -8.27
N GLY A 65 -5.91 3.30 -7.31
CA GLY A 65 -4.93 4.30 -6.89
C GLY A 65 -3.97 4.81 -7.98
N ILE A 66 -3.81 4.08 -9.08
CA ILE A 66 -3.05 4.55 -10.25
C ILE A 66 -3.93 5.42 -11.14
N ASN A 67 -5.12 4.95 -11.50
CA ASN A 67 -6.02 5.63 -12.43
C ASN A 67 -6.58 6.94 -11.84
N GLU A 68 -6.74 7.02 -10.53
CA GLU A 68 -7.18 8.22 -9.83
C GLU A 68 -6.26 9.42 -10.04
N MET A 69 -4.99 9.21 -10.38
CA MET A 69 -4.08 10.29 -10.74
C MET A 69 -4.55 11.12 -11.96
N VAL A 70 -5.41 10.54 -12.81
CA VAL A 70 -6.07 11.27 -13.91
C VAL A 70 -7.14 12.22 -13.33
N ALA A 71 -7.96 11.75 -12.40
CA ALA A 71 -8.97 12.57 -11.73
C ALA A 71 -8.35 13.68 -10.87
N HIS A 72 -7.18 13.43 -10.28
CA HIS A 72 -6.36 14.44 -9.59
C HIS A 72 -5.68 15.45 -10.54
N SER A 73 -5.84 15.29 -11.86
CA SER A 73 -5.25 16.17 -12.88
C SER A 73 -3.71 16.22 -12.88
N ILE A 74 -3.06 15.18 -12.34
CA ILE A 74 -1.60 15.04 -12.32
C ILE A 74 -1.09 14.52 -13.66
N VAL A 75 -1.86 13.65 -14.29
CA VAL A 75 -1.58 13.07 -15.61
C VAL A 75 -2.83 13.13 -16.48
N ARG A 76 -2.67 13.00 -17.81
CA ARG A 76 -3.74 13.19 -18.76
C ARG A 76 -4.58 11.94 -19.03
N ASN A 77 -4.01 10.76 -18.81
CA ASN A 77 -4.62 9.47 -19.13
C ASN A 77 -3.97 8.32 -18.36
N ASP A 78 -4.60 7.15 -18.41
CA ASP A 78 -4.15 5.93 -17.69
C ASP A 78 -2.75 5.46 -18.09
N LYS A 79 -2.31 5.70 -19.34
CA LYS A 79 -0.96 5.36 -19.76
C LYS A 79 0.07 6.18 -18.98
N GLU A 80 -0.12 7.49 -18.93
CA GLU A 80 0.77 8.38 -18.17
C GLU A 80 0.71 8.10 -16.66
N ALA A 81 -0.46 7.71 -16.14
CA ALA A 81 -0.60 7.29 -14.76
C ALA A 81 0.26 6.04 -14.45
N GLY A 82 0.19 5.03 -15.30
CA GLY A 82 1.03 3.84 -15.18
C GLY A 82 2.53 4.13 -15.31
N GLU A 83 2.92 5.01 -16.21
CA GLU A 83 4.31 5.47 -16.38
C GLU A 83 4.82 6.17 -15.12
N LEU A 84 4.03 7.08 -14.56
CA LEU A 84 4.39 7.82 -13.36
C LEU A 84 4.52 6.87 -12.14
N ALA A 85 3.57 5.96 -11.94
CA ALA A 85 3.61 4.99 -10.86
C ALA A 85 4.81 4.03 -10.95
N ALA A 86 5.08 3.49 -12.16
CA ALA A 86 6.22 2.62 -12.40
C ALA A 86 7.56 3.34 -12.12
N ASN A 87 7.68 4.60 -12.54
CA ASN A 87 8.86 5.43 -12.31
C ASN A 87 8.98 5.91 -10.86
N ALA A 88 7.87 5.98 -10.12
CA ALA A 88 7.88 6.25 -8.68
C ALA A 88 8.35 5.05 -7.85
N GLY A 89 8.31 3.83 -8.40
CA GLY A 89 8.75 2.62 -7.71
C GLY A 89 7.62 1.78 -7.13
N ILE A 90 6.40 1.93 -7.64
CA ILE A 90 5.28 1.05 -7.32
C ILE A 90 5.56 -0.35 -7.88
N GLY A 91 5.46 -1.37 -7.04
CA GLY A 91 5.79 -2.75 -7.40
C GLY A 91 4.72 -3.46 -8.20
N CYS A 92 3.46 -3.07 -8.03
CA CYS A 92 2.34 -3.69 -8.72
C CYS A 92 1.57 -2.62 -9.49
N THR A 93 1.82 -2.53 -10.78
CA THR A 93 1.10 -1.65 -11.69
C THR A 93 0.28 -2.48 -12.65
N SER A 94 -1.03 -2.30 -12.68
CA SER A 94 -1.94 -3.01 -13.58
C SER A 94 -2.07 -2.36 -14.95
N SER A 95 -1.12 -1.52 -15.36
CA SER A 95 -1.21 -0.80 -16.62
C SER A 95 -0.97 -1.71 -17.82
N GLN A 96 -2.00 -1.89 -18.65
CA GLN A 96 -1.91 -2.58 -19.93
C GLN A 96 -0.94 -1.90 -20.92
N TYR A 97 -0.50 -0.68 -20.64
CA TYR A 97 0.38 0.12 -21.50
C TYR A 97 1.86 -0.03 -21.16
N LEU A 98 2.26 -0.74 -20.10
CA LEU A 98 3.67 -0.81 -19.65
C LEU A 98 4.62 -1.32 -20.73
N VAL A 99 4.23 -2.34 -21.49
CA VAL A 99 5.07 -2.86 -22.57
C VAL A 99 5.34 -1.79 -23.63
N GLN A 100 4.32 -1.02 -23.99
CA GLN A 100 4.46 0.07 -24.95
C GLN A 100 5.34 1.17 -24.35
N SER A 101 5.13 1.55 -23.10
CA SER A 101 5.89 2.59 -22.40
C SER A 101 7.38 2.25 -22.27
N VAL A 102 7.72 0.97 -22.10
CA VAL A 102 9.12 0.52 -22.13
C VAL A 102 9.71 0.67 -23.55
N LYS A 103 8.98 0.23 -24.59
CA LYS A 103 9.43 0.40 -25.99
C LYS A 103 9.64 1.87 -26.40
N GLU A 104 8.84 2.76 -25.84
CA GLU A 104 8.93 4.21 -26.06
C GLU A 104 9.99 4.89 -25.17
N GLY A 105 10.65 4.14 -24.28
CA GLY A 105 11.66 4.67 -23.35
C GLY A 105 11.10 5.56 -22.23
N LYS A 106 9.78 5.47 -21.96
CA LYS A 106 9.10 6.24 -20.90
C LYS A 106 9.24 5.58 -19.53
N VAL A 107 9.37 4.25 -19.50
CA VAL A 107 9.67 3.44 -18.32
C VAL A 107 10.88 2.58 -18.65
N SER A 108 11.85 2.52 -17.74
CA SER A 108 13.00 1.64 -17.94
C SER A 108 12.65 0.19 -17.69
N GLU A 109 13.25 -0.73 -18.45
CA GLU A 109 13.15 -2.17 -18.19
C GLU A 109 13.69 -2.52 -16.80
N GLU A 110 14.69 -1.81 -16.31
CA GLU A 110 15.22 -1.97 -14.95
C GLU A 110 14.17 -1.71 -13.87
N ASN A 111 13.30 -0.71 -14.03
CA ASN A 111 12.19 -0.45 -13.10
C ASN A 111 11.20 -1.62 -13.08
N ILE A 112 10.90 -2.20 -14.23
CA ILE A 112 10.02 -3.38 -14.33
C ILE A 112 10.69 -4.59 -13.68
N ASN A 113 11.94 -4.84 -13.99
CA ASN A 113 12.69 -5.98 -13.43
C ASN A 113 12.78 -5.89 -11.90
N ARG A 114 13.04 -4.71 -11.35
CA ARG A 114 13.06 -4.50 -9.90
C ARG A 114 11.69 -4.74 -9.25
N ALA A 115 10.60 -4.27 -9.89
CA ALA A 115 9.24 -4.50 -9.42
C ALA A 115 8.89 -5.99 -9.40
N VAL A 116 9.22 -6.71 -10.47
CA VAL A 116 9.00 -8.16 -10.57
C VAL A 116 9.86 -8.89 -9.53
N ALA A 117 11.14 -8.56 -9.43
CA ALA A 117 12.06 -9.21 -8.49
C ALA A 117 11.56 -9.11 -7.05
N SER A 118 11.12 -7.92 -6.60
CA SER A 118 10.63 -7.73 -5.23
C SER A 118 9.38 -8.57 -4.92
N ILE A 119 8.48 -8.77 -5.89
CA ILE A 119 7.30 -9.63 -5.72
C ILE A 119 7.70 -11.11 -5.69
N LEU A 120 8.60 -11.52 -6.60
CA LEU A 120 9.07 -12.91 -6.66
C LEU A 120 9.85 -13.29 -5.39
N GLU A 121 10.67 -12.37 -4.87
CA GLU A 121 11.39 -12.57 -3.61
C GLU A 121 10.42 -12.83 -2.45
N MET A 122 9.36 -12.04 -2.32
CA MET A 122 8.35 -12.27 -1.27
C MET A 122 7.65 -13.63 -1.45
N LYS A 123 7.31 -14.02 -2.67
CA LYS A 123 6.73 -15.35 -2.94
C LYS A 123 7.69 -16.47 -2.56
N PHE A 124 8.98 -16.27 -2.83
CA PHE A 124 10.03 -17.23 -2.48
C PHE A 124 10.18 -17.36 -0.95
N LEU A 125 10.29 -16.23 -0.24
CA LEU A 125 10.38 -16.20 1.22
C LEU A 125 9.16 -16.82 1.91
N LEU A 126 7.98 -16.69 1.31
CA LEU A 126 6.77 -17.36 1.76
C LEU A 126 6.72 -18.87 1.42
N GLY A 127 7.69 -19.40 0.66
CA GLY A 127 7.74 -20.80 0.23
C GLY A 127 6.63 -21.20 -0.77
N LEU A 128 6.07 -20.23 -1.50
CA LEU A 128 4.96 -20.48 -2.43
C LEU A 128 5.41 -21.21 -3.71
N PHE A 129 6.71 -21.26 -3.99
CA PHE A 129 7.26 -22.04 -5.09
C PHE A 129 7.43 -23.51 -4.72
N ASP A 130 7.60 -23.82 -3.41
CA ASP A 130 7.68 -25.19 -2.93
C ASP A 130 6.29 -25.80 -2.73
N ASP A 131 5.38 -25.02 -2.13
CA ASP A 131 3.98 -25.39 -1.92
C ASP A 131 3.09 -24.14 -2.00
N PRO A 132 2.42 -23.91 -3.15
CA PRO A 132 1.55 -22.75 -3.34
C PRO A 132 0.30 -22.77 -2.44
N TYR A 133 -0.05 -23.91 -1.88
CA TYR A 133 -1.24 -24.10 -1.03
C TYR A 133 -0.94 -24.20 0.46
N ARG A 134 0.32 -24.06 0.88
CA ARG A 134 0.76 -24.26 2.27
C ARG A 134 0.01 -23.43 3.32
N TYR A 135 -0.58 -22.33 2.93
CA TYR A 135 -1.36 -21.46 3.82
C TYR A 135 -2.86 -21.72 3.76
N LEU A 136 -3.32 -22.62 2.91
CA LEU A 136 -4.73 -23.01 2.80
C LEU A 136 -5.03 -24.17 3.73
N ASP A 137 -6.03 -23.99 4.59
CA ASP A 137 -6.48 -25.00 5.54
C ASP A 137 -7.96 -24.76 5.84
N ASN A 138 -8.82 -25.55 5.21
CA ASN A 138 -10.26 -25.44 5.34
C ASN A 138 -10.76 -25.75 6.77
N GLU A 139 -10.07 -26.62 7.50
CA GLU A 139 -10.46 -26.93 8.89
C GLU A 139 -10.06 -25.79 9.81
N ARG A 140 -8.88 -25.18 9.61
CA ARG A 140 -8.50 -23.98 10.33
C ARG A 140 -9.49 -22.83 10.08
N GLU A 141 -9.91 -22.63 8.84
CA GLU A 141 -10.91 -21.62 8.48
C GLU A 141 -12.21 -21.85 9.25
N LYS A 142 -12.81 -23.05 9.15
CA LYS A 142 -14.06 -23.40 9.85
C LYS A 142 -13.95 -23.25 11.37
N ASN A 143 -12.81 -23.60 11.94
CA ASN A 143 -12.56 -23.56 13.37
C ASN A 143 -12.10 -22.18 13.88
N THR A 144 -11.89 -21.21 13.00
CA THR A 144 -11.42 -19.87 13.37
C THR A 144 -12.45 -18.78 13.12
N ILE A 145 -13.10 -18.81 11.94
CA ILE A 145 -14.11 -17.80 11.58
C ILE A 145 -15.31 -17.90 12.52
N MET A 146 -15.79 -16.76 12.99
CA MET A 146 -16.97 -16.63 13.86
C MET A 146 -16.86 -17.39 15.19
N LYS A 147 -15.67 -17.60 15.71
CA LYS A 147 -15.50 -18.15 17.05
C LYS A 147 -16.25 -17.31 18.09
N PRO A 148 -16.86 -17.95 19.13
CA PRO A 148 -17.59 -17.22 20.18
C PRO A 148 -16.79 -16.09 20.82
N GLU A 149 -15.50 -16.32 21.09
CA GLU A 149 -14.60 -15.33 21.66
C GLU A 149 -14.39 -14.12 20.75
N PHE A 150 -14.33 -14.33 19.42
CA PHE A 150 -14.19 -13.22 18.46
C PHE A 150 -15.48 -12.42 18.31
N LEU A 151 -16.62 -13.08 18.37
CA LEU A 151 -17.93 -12.40 18.40
C LEU A 151 -18.11 -11.56 19.66
N GLN A 152 -17.67 -12.09 20.80
CA GLN A 152 -17.68 -11.37 22.07
C GLN A 152 -16.78 -10.13 22.01
N GLU A 153 -15.54 -10.27 21.52
CA GLU A 153 -14.61 -9.15 21.36
C GLU A 153 -15.15 -8.07 20.41
N ALA A 154 -15.74 -8.48 19.29
CA ALA A 154 -16.37 -7.56 18.36
C ALA A 154 -17.51 -6.77 19.00
N ARG A 155 -18.35 -7.44 19.80
CA ARG A 155 -19.43 -6.82 20.54
C ARG A 155 -18.92 -5.82 21.60
N GLU A 156 -17.91 -6.21 22.37
CA GLU A 156 -17.32 -5.35 23.40
C GLU A 156 -16.63 -4.12 22.79
N THR A 157 -15.87 -4.32 21.73
CA THR A 157 -15.22 -3.22 21.00
C THR A 157 -16.25 -2.25 20.42
N SER A 158 -17.33 -2.77 19.83
CA SER A 158 -18.42 -1.96 19.32
C SER A 158 -19.12 -1.17 20.46
N ALA A 159 -19.38 -1.80 21.59
CA ALA A 159 -20.00 -1.15 22.74
C ALA A 159 -19.11 -0.01 23.29
N ARG A 160 -17.78 -0.24 23.38
CA ARG A 160 -16.82 0.77 23.84
C ARG A 160 -16.62 1.94 22.86
N SER A 161 -16.92 1.73 21.57
CA SER A 161 -16.79 2.76 20.54
C SER A 161 -17.98 3.71 20.46
N ILE A 162 -19.10 3.39 21.15
CA ILE A 162 -20.30 4.23 21.15
C ILE A 162 -20.01 5.52 21.93
N VAL A 163 -20.27 6.65 21.28
CA VAL A 163 -20.09 7.99 21.88
C VAL A 163 -21.47 8.63 22.06
N LEU A 164 -21.80 9.00 23.29
CA LEU A 164 -23.02 9.74 23.61
C LEU A 164 -22.84 11.21 23.19
N LEU A 165 -23.35 11.59 22.02
CA LEU A 165 -23.23 12.95 21.48
C LEU A 165 -24.20 13.93 22.15
N LYS A 166 -25.35 13.47 22.62
CA LYS A 166 -26.38 14.29 23.23
C LYS A 166 -27.24 13.45 24.17
N ASN A 167 -27.53 13.95 25.38
CA ASN A 167 -28.39 13.31 26.36
C ASN A 167 -29.24 14.37 27.08
N ASP A 168 -30.19 14.96 26.34
CA ASP A 168 -31.12 15.92 26.91
C ASP A 168 -32.07 15.21 27.87
N ASN A 169 -32.27 15.80 29.04
CA ASN A 169 -33.12 15.27 30.12
C ASN A 169 -32.63 13.96 30.77
N ASN A 170 -31.34 13.61 30.64
CA ASN A 170 -30.77 12.40 31.27
C ASN A 170 -31.59 11.14 30.99
N PHE A 171 -31.88 10.88 29.71
CA PHE A 171 -32.64 9.71 29.30
C PHE A 171 -31.87 8.39 29.50
N PHE A 172 -30.55 8.45 29.44
CA PHE A 172 -29.62 7.36 29.77
C PHE A 172 -28.89 7.62 31.07
#